data_ecb5e684462c870ccec402bd5a22661f
#
_entry.id   ecb5e684462c870ccec402bd5a22661f
#
_cell.length_a   1.000
_cell.length_b   1.000
_cell.length_c   1.000
_cell.angle_alpha   90.00
_cell.angle_beta   90.00
_cell.angle_gamma   90.00
#
_symmetry.space_group_name_H-M   'P 1'
#
loop_
_entity.id
_entity.type
_entity.pdbx_description
1 polymer ?
#
loop_
_entity_poly.entity_id
_entity_poly.type
_entity_poly.pdbx_seq_one_letter_code
_entity_poly.pdbx_strand_id
1 'polypeptide(L)'
;MSLRVLVVEDDPEIRALVQSTLSVEGFSVQTAVSVSEATALLAHALPDILLLDLGLPDGDGATLVKAVRKHHSLPILVVSARHQEAQKIALLDAGADDYLTKPFSVAELLARIRVALRHRGTTLPPAITLHELDGLRVDLTSHSVTLRGQELHLTPTEFKLLARLVRSAGRVVTHRQLLTDVWGAEFTEHTHYLRLYMGQLRAKIEVDPAEPRHLLTETGIGYRLAVS
;
A
#
# COMPACT_ATOMS: atom_id res chain seq x y z
N MET A 1 -10.77 5.65 9.23
CA MET A 1 -9.38 6.10 9.54
C MET A 1 -8.43 5.21 8.79
N SER A 2 -7.38 5.76 8.19
CA SER A 2 -6.32 4.98 7.53
C SER A 2 -5.39 4.37 8.58
N LEU A 3 -5.05 3.07 8.44
CA LEU A 3 -4.10 2.41 9.34
C LEU A 3 -2.68 2.94 9.07
N ARG A 4 -1.95 3.19 10.15
CA ARG A 4 -0.60 3.75 10.10
C ARG A 4 0.44 2.65 10.11
N VAL A 5 1.34 2.70 9.16
CA VAL A 5 2.48 1.77 9.04
C VAL A 5 3.76 2.55 9.21
N LEU A 6 4.66 2.10 10.08
CA LEU A 6 6.03 2.57 10.11
C LEU A 6 6.91 1.56 9.39
N VAL A 7 7.60 2.00 8.35
CA VAL A 7 8.57 1.21 7.57
C VAL A 7 9.97 1.66 7.94
N VAL A 8 10.77 0.76 8.49
CA VAL A 8 12.18 1.00 8.85
C VAL A 8 13.05 0.20 7.89
N GLU A 9 13.68 0.90 6.95
CA GLU A 9 14.43 0.32 5.84
C GLU A 9 15.47 1.33 5.36
N ASP A 10 16.73 0.98 5.31
CA ASP A 10 17.81 1.89 4.87
C ASP A 10 17.95 1.90 3.34
N ASP A 11 17.66 0.78 2.66
CA ASP A 11 17.69 0.72 1.20
C ASP A 11 16.59 1.62 0.59
N PRO A 12 16.95 2.65 -0.20
CA PRO A 12 15.99 3.60 -0.75
C PRO A 12 15.03 2.99 -1.76
N GLU A 13 15.46 1.97 -2.53
CA GLU A 13 14.62 1.33 -3.55
C GLU A 13 13.57 0.45 -2.89
N ILE A 14 13.96 -0.37 -1.91
CA ILE A 14 13.04 -1.23 -1.14
C ILE A 14 12.07 -0.36 -0.35
N ARG A 15 12.56 0.68 0.32
CA ARG A 15 11.73 1.63 1.08
C ARG A 15 10.69 2.30 0.20
N ALA A 16 11.09 2.81 -0.98
CA ALA A 16 10.17 3.43 -1.94
C ALA A 16 9.13 2.43 -2.48
N LEU A 17 9.55 1.20 -2.81
CA LEU A 17 8.65 0.13 -3.25
C LEU A 17 7.60 -0.19 -2.19
N VAL A 18 8.03 -0.42 -0.94
CA VAL A 18 7.13 -0.75 0.16
C VAL A 18 6.19 0.42 0.46
N GLN A 19 6.70 1.65 0.53
CA GLN A 19 5.91 2.85 0.76
C GLN A 19 4.84 3.05 -0.31
N SER A 20 5.21 2.99 -1.59
CA SER A 20 4.27 3.14 -2.70
C SER A 20 3.20 2.06 -2.70
N THR A 21 3.61 0.81 -2.48
CA THR A 21 2.69 -0.33 -2.39
C THR A 21 1.66 -0.15 -1.28
N LEU A 22 2.10 0.17 -0.08
CA LEU A 22 1.21 0.33 1.07
C LEU A 22 0.31 1.55 0.95
N SER A 23 0.80 2.65 0.36
CA SER A 23 -0.01 3.83 0.08
C SER A 23 -1.14 3.52 -0.90
N VAL A 24 -0.86 2.73 -1.95
CA VAL A 24 -1.86 2.24 -2.91
C VAL A 24 -2.92 1.37 -2.21
N GLU A 25 -2.52 0.57 -1.22
CA GLU A 25 -3.45 -0.25 -0.40
C GLU A 25 -4.24 0.58 0.64
N GLY A 26 -4.00 1.89 0.72
CA GLY A 26 -4.75 2.80 1.59
C GLY A 26 -4.19 2.96 3.00
N PHE A 27 -2.97 2.48 3.25
CA PHE A 27 -2.26 2.73 4.50
C PHE A 27 -1.66 4.14 4.53
N SER A 28 -1.57 4.71 5.73
CA SER A 28 -0.76 5.92 5.99
C SER A 28 0.65 5.48 6.37
N VAL A 29 1.62 5.73 5.50
CA VAL A 29 2.98 5.21 5.66
C VAL A 29 3.92 6.31 6.15
N GLN A 30 4.62 6.03 7.25
CA GLN A 30 5.81 6.77 7.69
C GLN A 30 7.04 5.90 7.46
N THR A 31 8.17 6.50 7.15
CA THR A 31 9.43 5.78 6.90
C THR A 31 10.52 6.25 7.84
N ALA A 32 11.45 5.37 8.17
CA ALA A 32 12.69 5.64 8.88
C ALA A 32 13.83 4.89 8.20
N VAL A 33 15.03 5.44 8.24
CA VAL A 33 16.23 4.84 7.62
C VAL A 33 17.19 4.23 8.65
N SER A 34 16.85 4.33 9.94
CA SER A 34 17.72 3.92 11.04
C SER A 34 16.93 3.56 12.29
N VAL A 35 17.56 2.86 13.23
CA VAL A 35 17.00 2.56 14.57
C VAL A 35 16.71 3.84 15.33
N SER A 36 17.60 4.82 15.26
CA SER A 36 17.45 6.11 15.94
C SER A 36 16.23 6.88 15.46
N GLU A 37 16.05 7.01 14.14
CA GLU A 37 14.89 7.67 13.55
C GLU A 37 13.59 6.94 13.88
N ALA A 38 13.59 5.60 13.76
CA ALA A 38 12.44 4.77 14.12
C ALA A 38 12.04 4.96 15.58
N THR A 39 13.03 5.00 16.49
CA THR A 39 12.79 5.22 17.92
C THR A 39 12.15 6.58 18.19
N ALA A 40 12.62 7.63 17.53
CA ALA A 40 12.06 8.97 17.66
C ALA A 40 10.60 9.03 17.16
N LEU A 41 10.29 8.39 16.02
CA LEU A 41 8.94 8.33 15.48
C LEU A 41 8.00 7.54 16.39
N LEU A 42 8.44 6.40 16.93
CA LEU A 42 7.66 5.58 17.86
C LEU A 42 7.36 6.31 19.18
N ALA A 43 8.29 7.14 19.66
CA ALA A 43 8.07 7.96 20.85
C ALA A 43 7.03 9.07 20.62
N HIS A 44 6.90 9.56 19.38
CA HIS A 44 5.94 10.61 19.05
C HIS A 44 4.53 10.04 18.80
N ALA A 45 4.42 8.98 18.01
CA ALA A 45 3.13 8.35 17.71
C ALA A 45 3.30 6.87 17.34
N LEU A 46 2.55 5.99 18.00
CA LEU A 46 2.57 4.55 17.70
C LEU A 46 1.85 4.27 16.37
N PRO A 47 2.46 3.48 15.46
CA PRO A 47 1.79 2.95 14.29
C PRO A 47 0.86 1.79 14.65
N ASP A 48 0.04 1.36 13.70
CA ASP A 48 -0.78 0.17 13.82
C ASP A 48 0.03 -1.12 13.53
N ILE A 49 1.12 -0.99 12.75
CA ILE A 49 2.11 -2.05 12.47
C ILE A 49 3.48 -1.45 12.19
N LEU A 50 4.53 -2.15 12.60
CA LEU A 50 5.93 -1.87 12.30
C LEU A 50 6.46 -2.88 11.30
N LEU A 51 6.97 -2.41 10.16
CA LEU A 51 7.79 -3.19 9.23
C LEU A 51 9.25 -2.83 9.48
N LEU A 52 10.10 -3.81 9.73
CA LEU A 52 11.45 -3.57 10.23
C LEU A 52 12.49 -4.40 9.49
N ASP A 53 13.44 -3.75 8.82
CA ASP A 53 14.70 -4.41 8.45
C ASP A 53 15.64 -4.51 9.66
N LEU A 54 16.48 -5.54 9.63
CA LEU A 54 17.48 -5.79 10.66
C LEU A 54 18.83 -5.15 10.33
N GLY A 55 19.14 -4.97 9.05
CA GLY A 55 20.43 -4.50 8.54
C GLY A 55 20.56 -2.99 8.52
N LEU A 56 20.22 -2.31 9.63
CA LEU A 56 20.24 -0.85 9.68
C LEU A 56 21.63 -0.28 9.95
N PRO A 57 21.95 0.94 9.44
CA PRO A 57 23.31 1.50 9.49
C PRO A 57 23.79 1.84 10.90
N ASP A 58 22.89 2.11 11.83
CA ASP A 58 23.18 2.54 13.20
C ASP A 58 22.96 1.45 14.27
N GLY A 59 22.58 0.22 13.86
CA GLY A 59 22.41 -0.88 14.80
C GLY A 59 21.60 -2.06 14.26
N ASP A 60 21.53 -3.13 15.04
CA ASP A 60 20.71 -4.29 14.70
C ASP A 60 19.23 -4.01 15.03
N GLY A 61 18.34 -4.10 14.04
CA GLY A 61 16.90 -3.95 14.21
C GLY A 61 16.31 -4.88 15.28
N ALA A 62 16.96 -6.00 15.60
CA ALA A 62 16.57 -6.88 16.71
C ALA A 62 16.53 -6.16 18.07
N THR A 63 17.35 -5.14 18.26
CA THR A 63 17.34 -4.31 19.49
C THR A 63 16.05 -3.50 19.56
N LEU A 64 15.57 -2.99 18.43
CA LEU A 64 14.31 -2.26 18.34
C LEU A 64 13.11 -3.16 18.65
N VAL A 65 13.09 -4.41 18.16
CA VAL A 65 12.05 -5.39 18.51
C VAL A 65 11.93 -5.52 20.03
N LYS A 66 13.05 -5.78 20.73
CA LYS A 66 13.08 -5.93 22.18
C LYS A 66 12.65 -4.65 22.91
N ALA A 67 13.09 -3.48 22.43
CA ALA A 67 12.71 -2.19 23.02
C ALA A 67 11.21 -1.92 22.89
N VAL A 68 10.64 -2.16 21.72
CA VAL A 68 9.20 -2.00 21.46
C VAL A 68 8.39 -2.95 22.33
N ARG A 69 8.78 -4.23 22.44
CA ARG A 69 8.04 -5.24 23.22
C ARG A 69 7.99 -4.97 24.72
N LYS A 70 8.95 -4.24 25.27
CA LYS A 70 8.91 -3.87 26.68
C LYS A 70 7.70 -2.99 27.05
N HIS A 71 7.22 -2.20 26.09
CA HIS A 71 6.24 -1.15 26.36
C HIS A 71 4.99 -1.24 25.47
N HIS A 72 5.06 -1.95 24.37
CA HIS A 72 4.01 -1.95 23.34
C HIS A 72 3.75 -3.34 22.77
N SER A 73 2.48 -3.60 22.47
CA SER A 73 2.01 -4.84 21.84
C SER A 73 1.74 -4.67 20.33
N LEU A 74 2.22 -3.59 19.70
CA LEU A 74 1.98 -3.36 18.26
C LEU A 74 2.58 -4.51 17.42
N PRO A 75 1.95 -4.92 16.31
CA PRO A 75 2.49 -5.94 15.42
C PRO A 75 3.84 -5.51 14.83
N ILE A 76 4.81 -6.42 14.83
CA ILE A 76 6.13 -6.24 14.23
C ILE A 76 6.33 -7.33 13.19
N LEU A 77 6.40 -6.95 11.91
CA LEU A 77 6.81 -7.80 10.81
C LEU A 77 8.25 -7.47 10.44
N VAL A 78 9.16 -8.43 10.67
CA VAL A 78 10.55 -8.29 10.27
C VAL A 78 10.69 -8.63 8.80
N VAL A 79 11.41 -7.78 8.03
CA VAL A 79 11.66 -7.96 6.59
C VAL A 79 13.17 -7.90 6.39
N SER A 80 13.83 -9.04 6.15
CA SER A 80 15.30 -9.05 6.12
C SER A 80 15.88 -10.08 5.15
N ALA A 81 17.10 -9.84 4.69
CA ALA A 81 17.88 -10.79 3.87
C ALA A 81 18.53 -11.91 4.68
N ARG A 82 18.43 -11.91 6.01
CA ARG A 82 19.01 -12.95 6.86
C ARG A 82 18.21 -14.23 6.73
N HIS A 83 18.84 -15.32 6.24
CA HIS A 83 18.17 -16.59 5.96
C HIS A 83 18.36 -17.67 7.04
N GLN A 84 19.21 -17.42 8.04
CA GLN A 84 19.53 -18.42 9.07
C GLN A 84 18.32 -18.68 9.97
N GLU A 85 17.90 -19.94 10.03
CA GLU A 85 16.72 -20.37 10.77
C GLU A 85 16.82 -20.01 12.27
N ALA A 86 18.00 -20.22 12.87
CA ALA A 86 18.23 -19.87 14.28
C ALA A 86 18.00 -18.38 14.57
N GLN A 87 18.34 -17.49 13.62
CA GLN A 87 18.09 -16.04 13.78
C GLN A 87 16.61 -15.71 13.66
N LYS A 88 15.87 -16.38 12.77
CA LYS A 88 14.42 -16.21 12.64
C LYS A 88 13.71 -16.61 13.93
N ILE A 89 14.07 -17.79 14.48
CA ILE A 89 13.51 -18.28 15.75
C ILE A 89 13.81 -17.29 16.88
N ALA A 90 15.06 -16.84 17.02
CA ALA A 90 15.44 -15.88 18.06
C ALA A 90 14.69 -14.54 17.96
N LEU A 91 14.33 -14.10 16.75
CA LEU A 91 13.56 -12.86 16.54
C LEU A 91 12.08 -13.04 16.90
N LEU A 92 11.48 -14.18 16.56
CA LEU A 92 10.12 -14.51 16.95
C LEU A 92 10.02 -14.64 18.49
N ASP A 93 10.98 -15.30 19.13
CA ASP A 93 11.09 -15.42 20.58
C ASP A 93 11.33 -14.06 21.26
N ALA A 94 12.04 -13.12 20.58
CA ALA A 94 12.23 -11.75 21.04
C ALA A 94 10.97 -10.88 20.94
N GLY A 95 9.91 -11.40 20.26
CA GLY A 95 8.60 -10.78 20.17
C GLY A 95 8.25 -10.19 18.82
N ALA A 96 8.95 -10.53 17.72
CA ALA A 96 8.43 -10.29 16.37
C ALA A 96 7.20 -11.19 16.13
N ASP A 97 6.17 -10.65 15.45
CA ASP A 97 4.95 -11.42 15.18
C ASP A 97 5.08 -12.30 13.92
N ASP A 98 5.91 -11.87 12.97
CA ASP A 98 6.19 -12.64 11.75
C ASP A 98 7.51 -12.19 11.11
N TYR A 99 7.98 -12.98 10.16
CA TYR A 99 9.24 -12.76 9.45
C TYR A 99 9.05 -12.96 7.95
N LEU A 100 9.53 -12.01 7.14
CA LEU A 100 9.53 -12.05 5.69
C LEU A 100 10.96 -11.97 5.16
N THR A 101 11.34 -12.94 4.31
CA THR A 101 12.70 -13.00 3.76
C THR A 101 12.79 -12.20 2.45
N LYS A 102 13.84 -11.38 2.30
CA LYS A 102 14.20 -10.75 1.03
C LYS A 102 14.91 -11.76 0.10
N PRO A 103 14.61 -11.81 -1.22
CA PRO A 103 13.58 -11.04 -1.91
C PRO A 103 12.17 -11.59 -1.66
N PHE A 104 11.18 -10.70 -1.60
CA PHE A 104 9.77 -11.04 -1.37
C PHE A 104 8.87 -10.52 -2.48
N SER A 105 7.70 -11.11 -2.63
CA SER A 105 6.65 -10.57 -3.49
C SER A 105 5.78 -9.55 -2.73
N VAL A 106 5.27 -8.55 -3.45
CA VAL A 106 4.29 -7.59 -2.90
C VAL A 106 3.07 -8.30 -2.32
N ALA A 107 2.58 -9.35 -2.98
CA ALA A 107 1.43 -10.11 -2.52
C ALA A 107 1.69 -10.80 -1.17
N GLU A 108 2.90 -11.35 -0.97
CA GLU A 108 3.31 -11.98 0.29
C GLU A 108 3.40 -10.95 1.42
N LEU A 109 4.06 -9.80 1.17
CA LEU A 109 4.14 -8.71 2.14
C LEU A 109 2.75 -8.29 2.63
N LEU A 110 1.84 -8.02 1.70
CA LEU A 110 0.47 -7.60 2.02
C LEU A 110 -0.33 -8.68 2.76
N ALA A 111 -0.13 -9.96 2.41
CA ALA A 111 -0.77 -11.07 3.11
C ALA A 111 -0.34 -11.14 4.58
N ARG A 112 0.97 -11.02 4.85
CA ARG A 112 1.53 -11.03 6.21
C ARG A 112 1.08 -9.83 7.04
N ILE A 113 1.06 -8.63 6.45
CA ILE A 113 0.52 -7.42 7.11
C ILE A 113 -0.94 -7.63 7.52
N ARG A 114 -1.78 -8.20 6.62
CA ARG A 114 -3.19 -8.48 6.93
C ARG A 114 -3.34 -9.49 8.08
N VAL A 115 -2.50 -10.51 8.11
CA VAL A 115 -2.51 -11.51 9.20
C VAL A 115 -2.12 -10.85 10.53
N ALA A 116 -1.02 -10.09 10.57
CA ALA A 116 -0.53 -9.41 11.77
C ALA A 116 -1.56 -8.42 12.36
N LEU A 117 -2.21 -7.64 11.51
CA LEU A 117 -3.25 -6.70 11.93
C LEU A 117 -4.54 -7.39 12.44
N ARG A 118 -4.93 -8.52 11.82
CA ARG A 118 -6.11 -9.30 12.25
C ARG A 118 -5.95 -9.90 13.65
N HIS A 119 -4.76 -10.37 14.00
CA HIS A 119 -4.48 -10.91 15.34
C HIS A 119 -4.68 -9.88 16.45
N ARG A 120 -4.67 -8.61 16.12
CA ARG A 120 -4.93 -7.50 17.05
C ARG A 120 -6.40 -7.09 17.16
N GLY A 121 -7.31 -7.83 16.53
CA GLY A 121 -8.73 -7.47 16.49
C GLY A 121 -9.00 -6.25 15.59
N THR A 122 -8.02 -5.79 14.85
CA THR A 122 -8.21 -4.75 13.85
C THR A 122 -8.89 -5.38 12.64
N THR A 123 -10.20 -5.20 12.54
CA THR A 123 -10.93 -5.53 11.32
C THR A 123 -10.47 -4.57 10.23
N LEU A 124 -9.52 -5.04 9.41
CA LEU A 124 -9.31 -4.42 8.10
C LEU A 124 -10.65 -4.55 7.36
N PRO A 125 -11.21 -3.47 6.82
CA PRO A 125 -12.24 -3.64 5.82
C PRO A 125 -11.66 -4.60 4.78
N PRO A 126 -12.42 -5.58 4.31
CA PRO A 126 -11.95 -6.48 3.26
C PRO A 126 -11.37 -5.61 2.15
N ALA A 127 -10.12 -5.88 1.77
CA ALA A 127 -9.53 -5.15 0.66
C ALA A 127 -10.50 -5.29 -0.51
N ILE A 128 -10.95 -4.17 -1.07
CA ILE A 128 -11.80 -4.21 -2.26
C ILE A 128 -10.90 -4.74 -3.38
N THR A 129 -11.00 -6.03 -3.63
CA THR A 129 -10.25 -6.72 -4.68
C THR A 129 -11.08 -6.90 -5.94
N LEU A 130 -12.37 -6.71 -5.84
CA LEU A 130 -13.33 -6.84 -6.93
C LEU A 130 -14.24 -5.62 -6.94
N HIS A 131 -14.39 -5.00 -8.11
CA HIS A 131 -15.36 -3.94 -8.37
C HIS A 131 -16.24 -4.35 -9.54
N GLU A 132 -17.54 -4.25 -9.35
CA GLU A 132 -18.53 -4.52 -10.40
C GLU A 132 -19.60 -3.42 -10.40
N LEU A 133 -19.76 -2.77 -11.54
CA LEU A 133 -20.79 -1.76 -11.76
C LEU A 133 -21.10 -1.64 -13.27
N ASP A 134 -22.37 -1.67 -13.65
CA ASP A 134 -22.85 -1.43 -15.02
C ASP A 134 -22.08 -2.21 -16.12
N GLY A 135 -21.69 -3.45 -15.81
CA GLY A 135 -20.95 -4.32 -16.71
C GLY A 135 -19.43 -4.14 -16.69
N LEU A 136 -18.90 -3.13 -15.99
CA LEU A 136 -17.48 -3.02 -15.69
C LEU A 136 -17.15 -3.95 -14.52
N ARG A 137 -16.22 -4.86 -14.71
CA ARG A 137 -15.67 -5.73 -13.67
C ARG A 137 -14.16 -5.55 -13.61
N VAL A 138 -13.65 -5.22 -12.45
CA VAL A 138 -12.21 -5.06 -12.18
C VAL A 138 -11.83 -6.00 -11.05
N ASP A 139 -11.03 -7.02 -11.36
CA ASP A 139 -10.50 -7.97 -10.38
C ASP A 139 -9.01 -7.69 -10.16
N LEU A 140 -8.70 -7.16 -8.98
CA LEU A 140 -7.32 -6.80 -8.61
C LEU A 140 -6.46 -8.03 -8.27
N THR A 141 -7.09 -9.17 -7.97
CA THR A 141 -6.37 -10.41 -7.63
C THR A 141 -5.83 -11.09 -8.88
N SER A 142 -6.66 -11.16 -9.92
CA SER A 142 -6.29 -11.74 -11.22
C SER A 142 -5.68 -10.71 -12.18
N HIS A 143 -5.62 -9.42 -11.81
CA HIS A 143 -5.21 -8.30 -12.68
C HIS A 143 -6.05 -8.21 -13.97
N SER A 144 -7.32 -8.59 -13.91
CA SER A 144 -8.21 -8.60 -15.07
C SER A 144 -9.25 -7.48 -15.00
N VAL A 145 -9.55 -6.92 -16.16
CA VAL A 145 -10.61 -5.93 -16.36
C VAL A 145 -11.48 -6.37 -17.50
N THR A 146 -12.78 -6.42 -17.27
CA THR A 146 -13.77 -6.74 -18.33
C THR A 146 -14.85 -5.68 -18.37
N LEU A 147 -15.35 -5.39 -19.56
CA LEU A 147 -16.54 -4.56 -19.77
C LEU A 147 -17.56 -5.38 -20.55
N ARG A 148 -18.74 -5.59 -19.95
CA ARG A 148 -19.83 -6.40 -20.54
C ARG A 148 -19.37 -7.80 -20.98
N GLY A 149 -18.46 -8.39 -20.17
CA GLY A 149 -17.90 -9.73 -20.40
C GLY A 149 -16.76 -9.78 -21.43
N GLN A 150 -16.39 -8.66 -22.05
CA GLN A 150 -15.23 -8.58 -22.94
C GLN A 150 -13.99 -8.08 -22.18
N GLU A 151 -12.87 -8.76 -22.35
CA GLU A 151 -11.61 -8.40 -21.70
C GLU A 151 -11.07 -7.09 -22.25
N LEU A 152 -10.67 -6.19 -21.33
CA LEU A 152 -10.05 -4.90 -21.66
C LEU A 152 -8.55 -4.93 -21.37
N HIS A 153 -7.74 -4.62 -22.37
CA HIS A 153 -6.31 -4.47 -22.18
C HIS A 153 -5.96 -3.06 -21.71
N LEU A 154 -5.51 -2.99 -20.45
CA LEU A 154 -4.96 -1.78 -19.85
C LEU A 154 -3.44 -1.84 -19.82
N THR A 155 -2.81 -0.69 -20.06
CA THR A 155 -1.37 -0.54 -19.79
C THR A 155 -1.10 -0.67 -18.29
N PRO A 156 0.15 -0.97 -17.85
CA PRO A 156 0.49 -1.06 -16.42
C PRO A 156 0.12 0.20 -15.62
N THR A 157 0.30 1.40 -16.20
CA THR A 157 -0.05 2.66 -15.54
C THR A 157 -1.55 2.87 -15.44
N GLU A 158 -2.31 2.58 -16.50
CA GLU A 158 -3.78 2.61 -16.47
C GLU A 158 -4.34 1.64 -15.43
N PHE A 159 -3.80 0.43 -15.37
CA PHE A 159 -4.23 -0.55 -14.37
C PHE A 159 -3.90 -0.09 -12.95
N LYS A 160 -2.69 0.44 -12.67
CA LYS A 160 -2.33 1.00 -11.36
C LYS A 160 -3.29 2.11 -10.93
N LEU A 161 -3.62 3.01 -11.86
CA LEU A 161 -4.53 4.11 -11.61
C LEU A 161 -5.95 3.63 -11.29
N LEU A 162 -6.48 2.70 -12.09
CA LEU A 162 -7.79 2.09 -11.88
C LEU A 162 -7.82 1.29 -10.56
N ALA A 163 -6.79 0.50 -10.29
CA ALA A 163 -6.66 -0.26 -9.05
C ALA A 163 -6.66 0.62 -7.80
N ARG A 164 -5.98 1.78 -7.87
CA ARG A 164 -6.00 2.77 -6.77
C ARG A 164 -7.41 3.31 -6.51
N LEU A 165 -8.15 3.58 -7.56
CA LEU A 165 -9.55 4.06 -7.48
C LEU A 165 -10.49 2.96 -6.99
N VAL A 166 -10.33 1.71 -7.43
CA VAL A 166 -11.11 0.55 -6.94
C VAL A 166 -10.94 0.37 -5.44
N ARG A 167 -9.72 0.43 -4.92
CA ARG A 167 -9.48 0.32 -3.46
C ARG A 167 -10.12 1.45 -2.65
N SER A 168 -10.43 2.55 -3.29
CA SER A 168 -11.14 3.69 -2.70
C SER A 168 -12.54 3.89 -3.27
N ALA A 169 -13.13 2.87 -3.88
CA ALA A 169 -14.42 2.97 -4.57
C ALA A 169 -15.46 3.69 -3.70
N GLY A 170 -16.22 4.58 -4.31
CA GLY A 170 -17.17 5.47 -3.63
C GLY A 170 -16.55 6.70 -2.93
N ARG A 171 -15.23 6.75 -2.75
CA ARG A 171 -14.52 7.88 -2.13
C ARG A 171 -13.70 8.67 -3.13
N VAL A 172 -13.58 9.97 -2.88
CA VAL A 172 -12.72 10.84 -3.69
C VAL A 172 -11.25 10.57 -3.37
N VAL A 173 -10.44 10.37 -4.42
CA VAL A 173 -8.99 10.32 -4.33
C VAL A 173 -8.44 11.60 -4.96
N THR A 174 -7.67 12.36 -4.21
CA THR A 174 -7.18 13.67 -4.67
C THR A 174 -6.16 13.54 -5.80
N HIS A 175 -6.01 14.58 -6.61
CA HIS A 175 -4.98 14.62 -7.68
C HIS A 175 -3.61 14.28 -7.12
N ARG A 176 -3.23 14.90 -6.00
CA ARG A 176 -1.94 14.67 -5.34
C ARG A 176 -1.76 13.20 -4.92
N GLN A 177 -2.78 12.59 -4.29
CA GLN A 177 -2.73 11.18 -3.91
C GLN A 177 -2.55 10.26 -5.12
N LEU A 178 -3.32 10.47 -6.20
CA LEU A 178 -3.21 9.67 -7.41
C LEU A 178 -1.82 9.80 -8.07
N LEU A 179 -1.29 11.02 -8.14
CA LEU A 179 0.04 11.26 -8.70
C LEU A 179 1.13 10.61 -7.86
N THR A 180 1.09 10.79 -6.53
CA THR A 180 2.06 10.20 -5.62
C THR A 180 2.02 8.66 -5.67
N ASP A 181 0.82 8.07 -5.62
CA ASP A 181 0.65 6.62 -5.51
C ASP A 181 0.97 5.88 -6.81
N VAL A 182 0.84 6.52 -7.98
CA VAL A 182 1.04 5.88 -9.29
C VAL A 182 2.40 6.20 -9.88
N TRP A 183 2.89 7.44 -9.72
CA TRP A 183 4.14 7.90 -10.36
C TRP A 183 5.24 8.29 -9.36
N GLY A 184 4.93 8.54 -8.10
CA GLY A 184 5.89 8.96 -7.09
C GLY A 184 5.70 10.43 -6.64
N ALA A 185 6.31 10.77 -5.50
CA ALA A 185 6.14 12.08 -4.86
C ALA A 185 6.63 13.26 -5.72
N GLU A 186 7.59 13.03 -6.60
CA GLU A 186 8.15 14.02 -7.53
C GLU A 186 7.16 14.45 -8.63
N PHE A 187 6.08 13.68 -8.87
CA PHE A 187 5.10 13.97 -9.91
C PHE A 187 3.87 14.75 -9.41
N THR A 188 3.82 15.17 -8.16
CA THR A 188 2.62 15.77 -7.52
C THR A 188 2.08 17.01 -8.24
N GLU A 189 2.92 17.75 -8.94
CA GLU A 189 2.53 18.94 -9.70
C GLU A 189 2.10 18.64 -11.16
N HIS A 190 2.29 17.39 -11.63
CA HIS A 190 2.07 17.01 -13.03
C HIS A 190 0.62 16.59 -13.31
N THR A 191 -0.35 17.39 -12.91
CA THR A 191 -1.79 17.09 -13.04
C THR A 191 -2.23 16.85 -14.50
N HIS A 192 -1.51 17.36 -15.49
CA HIS A 192 -1.79 17.12 -16.90
C HIS A 192 -1.57 15.64 -17.31
N TYR A 193 -0.55 14.95 -16.75
CA TYR A 193 -0.39 13.50 -16.95
C TYR A 193 -1.61 12.74 -16.42
N LEU A 194 -2.05 13.07 -15.22
CA LEU A 194 -3.22 12.42 -14.63
C LEU A 194 -4.46 12.58 -15.49
N ARG A 195 -4.70 13.80 -16.02
CA ARG A 195 -5.83 14.06 -16.93
C ARG A 195 -5.76 13.24 -18.20
N LEU A 196 -4.56 13.11 -18.79
CA LEU A 196 -4.34 12.31 -19.98
C LEU A 196 -4.73 10.85 -19.74
N TYR A 197 -4.21 10.22 -18.67
CA TYR A 197 -4.52 8.83 -18.33
C TYR A 197 -5.97 8.62 -17.94
N MET A 198 -6.62 9.58 -17.26
CA MET A 198 -8.05 9.52 -16.99
C MET A 198 -8.88 9.56 -18.28
N GLY A 199 -8.46 10.36 -19.27
CA GLY A 199 -9.08 10.37 -20.58
C GLY A 199 -8.94 9.04 -21.31
N GLN A 200 -7.75 8.44 -21.28
CA GLN A 200 -7.47 7.12 -21.87
C GLN A 200 -8.28 6.01 -21.19
N LEU A 201 -8.37 6.01 -19.85
CA LEU A 201 -9.20 5.07 -19.11
C LEU A 201 -10.67 5.22 -19.47
N ARG A 202 -11.20 6.43 -19.50
CA ARG A 202 -12.59 6.69 -19.89
C ARG A 202 -12.89 6.18 -21.29
N ALA A 203 -11.99 6.41 -22.25
CA ALA A 203 -12.15 5.90 -23.62
C ALA A 203 -12.27 4.37 -23.67
N LYS A 204 -11.78 3.64 -22.66
CA LYS A 204 -11.84 2.18 -22.60
C LYS A 204 -13.01 1.65 -21.78
N ILE A 205 -13.40 2.31 -20.69
CA ILE A 205 -14.38 1.77 -19.72
C ILE A 205 -15.73 2.47 -19.75
N GLU A 206 -15.84 3.66 -20.33
CA GLU A 206 -17.12 4.39 -20.43
C GLU A 206 -17.80 4.12 -21.78
N VAL A 207 -19.11 4.23 -21.78
CA VAL A 207 -19.91 4.21 -23.02
C VAL A 207 -19.72 5.54 -23.75
N ASP A 208 -19.78 6.65 -23.00
CA ASP A 208 -19.45 7.99 -23.47
C ASP A 208 -18.40 8.60 -22.53
N PRO A 209 -17.16 8.79 -23.01
CA PRO A 209 -16.10 9.40 -22.21
C PRO A 209 -16.40 10.84 -21.77
N ALA A 210 -17.29 11.56 -22.45
CA ALA A 210 -17.68 12.92 -22.10
C ALA A 210 -18.71 12.97 -20.98
N GLU A 211 -19.54 11.89 -20.85
CA GLU A 211 -20.50 11.70 -19.76
C GLU A 211 -20.17 10.46 -18.93
N PRO A 212 -19.04 10.48 -18.17
CA PRO A 212 -18.56 9.30 -17.48
C PRO A 212 -19.50 8.87 -16.35
N ARG A 213 -19.76 7.55 -16.26
CA ARG A 213 -20.56 6.94 -15.21
C ARG A 213 -19.72 6.17 -14.19
N HIS A 214 -18.59 5.63 -14.61
CA HIS A 214 -17.68 4.89 -13.72
C HIS A 214 -16.63 5.81 -13.10
N LEU A 215 -15.92 6.62 -13.90
CA LEU A 215 -14.83 7.51 -13.45
C LEU A 215 -15.30 8.96 -13.35
N LEU A 216 -15.80 9.32 -12.18
CA LEU A 216 -16.34 10.65 -11.93
C LEU A 216 -15.21 11.65 -11.61
N THR A 217 -15.37 12.91 -12.08
CA THR A 217 -14.48 14.02 -11.73
C THR A 217 -15.09 14.81 -10.57
N GLU A 218 -14.32 14.98 -9.50
CA GLU A 218 -14.62 15.92 -8.43
C GLU A 218 -13.80 17.19 -8.68
N THR A 219 -14.46 18.18 -9.26
CA THR A 219 -13.79 19.38 -9.79
C THR A 219 -12.91 20.07 -8.76
N GLY A 220 -11.66 20.32 -9.12
CA GLY A 220 -10.65 20.94 -8.26
C GLY A 220 -10.05 20.02 -7.20
N ILE A 221 -10.60 18.80 -6.99
CA ILE A 221 -10.19 17.90 -5.90
C ILE A 221 -9.48 16.64 -6.45
N GLY A 222 -10.16 15.89 -7.32
CA GLY A 222 -9.64 14.59 -7.77
C GLY A 222 -10.65 13.78 -8.56
N TYR A 223 -10.59 12.46 -8.37
CA TYR A 223 -11.45 11.51 -9.07
C TYR A 223 -12.05 10.51 -8.09
N ARG A 224 -13.18 9.93 -8.48
CA ARG A 224 -13.89 8.91 -7.72
C ARG A 224 -14.38 7.82 -8.66
N LEU A 225 -14.22 6.56 -8.24
CA LEU A 225 -14.89 5.44 -8.90
C LEU A 225 -16.30 5.28 -8.29
N ALA A 226 -17.30 5.26 -9.14
CA ALA A 226 -18.70 5.06 -8.73
C ALA A 226 -18.93 3.66 -8.14
N VAL A 227 -19.90 3.52 -7.23
CA VAL A 227 -20.27 2.23 -6.59
C VAL A 227 -21.74 1.90 -6.71
N SER A 228 -22.52 2.84 -7.20
CA SER A 228 -23.97 2.68 -7.48
C SER A 228 -24.44 3.83 -8.37
#